data_3ef4cb4d608b2d3dada1f24529beafb3
#
_entry.id   3ef4cb4d608b2d3dada1f24529beafb3
#
_cell.length_a   1.000
_cell.length_b   1.000
_cell.length_c   1.000
_cell.angle_alpha   90.00
_cell.angle_beta   90.00
_cell.angle_gamma   90.00
#
_symmetry.space_group_name_H-M   'P 1'
#
loop_
_entity.id
_entity.type
_entity.pdbx_description
1 polymer ?
#
loop_
_entity_poly.entity_id
_entity_poly.type
_entity_poly.pdbx_seq_one_letter_code
_entity_poly.pdbx_strand_id
1 'polypeptide(L)'
;ICERNSLDLHCELPFGFAGAALGGEVEGPTWDGKVKLNIPKETQTGRRMRVKGKGIRSLRSSATGDLYCHVVVETPVNLTDRQKELLEEFEKISTGLDRSQTPRKKSFWDKVGELFD
;
A
#
# COMPACT_ATOMS: atom_id res chain seq x y z
N ILE A 1 3.33 2.69 12.73
CA ILE A 1 2.41 2.96 13.87
C ILE A 1 1.29 1.95 13.85
N CYS A 2 1.02 1.36 15.00
CA CYS A 2 0.02 0.31 15.13
C CYS A 2 -1.00 0.67 16.21
N GLU A 3 -2.23 0.26 15.99
CA GLU A 3 -3.32 0.45 16.92
C GLU A 3 -3.94 -0.89 17.29
N ARG A 4 -4.38 -1.01 18.53
CA ARG A 4 -5.01 -2.21 19.04
C ARG A 4 -6.53 -2.08 19.03
N ASN A 5 -7.21 -3.12 18.54
CA ASN A 5 -8.66 -3.23 18.64
C ASN A 5 -8.98 -4.63 19.17
N SER A 6 -9.27 -4.74 20.47
CA SER A 6 -9.41 -6.00 21.19
C SER A 6 -8.11 -6.83 21.06
N LEU A 7 -8.14 -8.01 20.48
CA LEU A 7 -6.94 -8.82 20.22
C LEU A 7 -6.35 -8.58 18.83
N ASP A 8 -7.02 -7.81 17.99
CA ASP A 8 -6.50 -7.48 16.67
C ASP A 8 -5.57 -6.29 16.72
N LEU A 9 -4.56 -6.32 15.88
CA LEU A 9 -3.57 -5.26 15.76
C LEU A 9 -3.64 -4.69 14.35
N HIS A 10 -3.79 -3.38 14.24
CA HIS A 10 -3.86 -2.67 12.96
C HIS A 10 -2.63 -1.80 12.80
N CYS A 11 -1.83 -2.08 11.79
CA CYS A 11 -0.59 -1.35 11.54
C CYS A 11 -0.60 -0.73 10.15
N GLU A 12 -0.11 0.51 10.06
CA GLU A 12 0.16 1.12 8.77
C GLU A 12 1.46 0.54 8.22
N LEU A 13 1.45 0.19 6.95
CA LEU A 13 2.61 -0.36 6.26
C LEU A 13 2.95 0.55 5.08
N PRO A 14 3.96 1.42 5.25
CA PRO A 14 4.32 2.34 4.18
C PRO A 14 5.11 1.63 3.07
N PHE A 15 4.75 1.95 1.82
CA PHE A 15 5.44 1.46 0.63
C PHE A 15 5.78 2.61 -0.30
N GLY A 16 6.92 2.51 -0.96
CA GLY A 16 7.18 3.34 -2.13
C GLY A 16 6.22 2.98 -3.27
N PHE A 17 5.94 3.94 -4.15
CA PHE A 17 4.99 3.70 -5.23
C PHE A 17 5.50 2.64 -6.22
N ALA A 18 6.80 2.57 -6.45
CA ALA A 18 7.38 1.54 -7.33
C ALA A 18 7.16 0.13 -6.75
N GLY A 19 7.39 -0.05 -5.46
CA GLY A 19 7.13 -1.33 -4.80
C GLY A 19 5.66 -1.72 -4.82
N ALA A 20 4.76 -0.75 -4.65
CA ALA A 20 3.33 -1.00 -4.72
C ALA A 20 2.88 -1.36 -6.15
N ALA A 21 3.44 -0.70 -7.15
CA ALA A 21 3.10 -0.96 -8.56
C ALA A 21 3.63 -2.31 -9.05
N LEU A 22 4.86 -2.65 -8.71
CA LEU A 22 5.52 -3.86 -9.20
C LEU A 22 5.19 -5.09 -8.35
N GLY A 23 4.84 -4.89 -7.10
CA GLY A 23 4.63 -5.98 -6.15
C GLY A 23 5.92 -6.58 -5.64
N GLY A 24 5.82 -7.63 -4.86
CA GLY A 24 6.97 -8.33 -4.31
C GLY A 24 6.72 -8.81 -2.89
N GLU A 25 7.77 -9.28 -2.24
CA GLU A 25 7.73 -9.69 -0.85
C GLU A 25 8.30 -8.60 0.05
N VAL A 26 7.65 -8.37 1.18
CA VAL A 26 8.14 -7.49 2.24
C VAL A 26 8.02 -8.20 3.58
N GLU A 27 8.79 -7.73 4.56
CA GLU A 27 8.69 -8.23 5.92
C GLU A 27 7.82 -7.30 6.75
N GLY A 28 6.83 -7.87 7.42
CA GLY A 28 6.02 -7.16 8.39
C GLY A 28 6.44 -7.50 9.81
N PRO A 29 6.25 -6.59 10.78
CA PRO A 29 6.56 -6.84 12.17
C PRO A 29 5.49 -7.72 12.82
N THR A 30 5.91 -8.68 13.63
CA THR A 30 5.02 -9.47 14.47
C THR A 30 5.59 -9.58 15.87
N TRP A 31 4.77 -10.00 16.84
CA TRP A 31 5.20 -10.15 18.22
C TRP A 31 6.29 -11.25 18.40
N ASP A 32 6.37 -12.19 17.48
CA ASP A 32 7.34 -13.28 17.50
C ASP A 32 8.44 -13.15 16.45
N GLY A 33 8.63 -11.93 15.91
CA GLY A 33 9.66 -11.64 14.92
C GLY A 33 9.12 -10.95 13.69
N LYS A 34 9.38 -11.54 12.53
CA LYS A 34 8.96 -10.98 11.24
C LYS A 34 8.15 -11.99 10.46
N VAL A 35 7.18 -11.52 9.70
CA VAL A 35 6.40 -12.31 8.77
C VAL A 35 6.63 -11.81 7.36
N LYS A 36 6.70 -12.72 6.39
CA LYS A 36 6.78 -12.35 4.98
C LYS A 36 5.39 -12.06 4.45
N LEU A 37 5.24 -10.90 3.83
CA LEU A 37 4.00 -10.49 3.20
C LEU A 37 4.21 -10.44 1.70
N ASN A 38 3.31 -11.07 0.96
CA ASN A 38 3.32 -11.03 -0.50
C ASN A 38 2.44 -9.87 -0.96
N ILE A 39 3.06 -8.89 -1.60
CA ILE A 39 2.39 -7.69 -2.10
C ILE A 39 2.02 -7.91 -3.55
N PRO A 40 0.72 -7.97 -3.89
CA PRO A 40 0.32 -8.07 -5.29
C PRO A 40 0.76 -6.86 -6.10
N LYS A 41 0.94 -7.07 -7.40
CA LYS A 41 1.17 -5.95 -8.33
C LYS A 41 0.00 -4.97 -8.23
N GLU A 42 0.28 -3.70 -8.50
CA GLU A 42 -0.75 -2.65 -8.57
C GLU A 42 -1.51 -2.46 -7.25
N THR A 43 -0.82 -2.73 -6.13
CA THR A 43 -1.42 -2.54 -4.81
C THR A 43 -1.65 -1.06 -4.55
N GLN A 44 -2.89 -0.71 -4.20
CA GLN A 44 -3.29 0.67 -3.94
C GLN A 44 -3.17 1.01 -2.47
N THR A 45 -3.00 2.31 -2.20
CA THR A 45 -3.10 2.80 -0.82
C THR A 45 -4.48 2.49 -0.26
N GLY A 46 -4.55 2.12 1.01
CA GLY A 46 -5.79 1.70 1.65
C GLY A 46 -6.08 0.21 1.59
N ARG A 47 -5.29 -0.55 0.84
CA ARG A 47 -5.44 -2.01 0.84
C ARG A 47 -5.12 -2.55 2.22
N ARG A 48 -5.95 -3.50 2.68
CA ARG A 48 -5.77 -4.16 3.96
C ARG A 48 -5.37 -5.61 3.73
N MET A 49 -4.30 -6.03 4.41
CA MET A 49 -3.84 -7.41 4.38
C MET A 49 -3.94 -7.99 5.78
N ARG A 50 -4.55 -9.16 5.90
CA ARG A 50 -4.73 -9.86 7.16
C ARG A 50 -3.67 -10.95 7.31
N VAL A 51 -3.00 -10.96 8.46
CA VAL A 51 -2.10 -12.05 8.84
C VAL A 51 -2.72 -12.75 10.04
N LYS A 52 -3.30 -13.90 9.79
CA LYS A 52 -4.06 -14.65 10.79
C LYS A 52 -3.15 -15.11 11.95
N GLY A 53 -3.62 -14.90 13.16
CA GLY A 53 -2.95 -15.36 14.36
C GLY A 53 -1.73 -14.55 14.76
N LYS A 54 -1.47 -13.39 14.13
CA LYS A 54 -0.32 -12.55 14.42
C LYS A 54 -0.68 -11.23 15.13
N GLY A 55 -1.88 -11.16 15.67
CA GLY A 55 -2.30 -10.06 16.52
C GLY A 55 -1.83 -10.22 17.96
N ILE A 56 -2.66 -9.83 18.90
CA ILE A 56 -2.35 -9.86 20.33
C ILE A 56 -2.82 -11.17 20.94
N ARG A 57 -1.99 -11.74 21.81
CA ARG A 57 -2.33 -12.96 22.52
C ARG A 57 -3.10 -12.63 23.79
N SER A 58 -4.19 -13.34 24.02
CA SER A 58 -4.94 -13.20 25.27
C SER A 58 -4.14 -13.75 26.44
N LEU A 59 -4.16 -13.05 27.58
CA LEU A 59 -3.58 -13.52 28.81
C LEU A 59 -4.53 -14.46 29.59
N ARG A 60 -5.79 -14.51 29.17
CA ARG A 60 -6.85 -15.26 29.87
C ARG A 60 -7.31 -16.50 29.17
N SER A 61 -6.95 -16.66 27.91
CA SER A 61 -7.36 -17.80 27.09
C SER A 61 -6.26 -18.13 26.06
N SER A 62 -6.49 -19.15 25.24
CA SER A 62 -5.60 -19.47 24.13
C SER A 62 -5.87 -18.63 22.88
N ALA A 63 -6.78 -17.69 22.95
CA ALA A 63 -7.16 -16.86 21.80
C ALA A 63 -6.03 -15.92 21.40
N THR A 64 -5.82 -15.79 20.10
CA THR A 64 -4.89 -14.84 19.50
C THR A 64 -5.64 -14.12 18.39
N GLY A 65 -5.55 -12.81 18.37
CA GLY A 65 -6.14 -12.01 17.30
C GLY A 65 -5.30 -12.02 16.05
N ASP A 66 -5.65 -11.18 15.10
CA ASP A 66 -5.00 -11.08 13.81
C ASP A 66 -4.25 -9.77 13.67
N LEU A 67 -3.26 -9.75 12.78
CA LEU A 67 -2.57 -8.55 12.37
C LEU A 67 -3.16 -8.07 11.05
N TYR A 68 -3.55 -6.80 11.01
CA TYR A 68 -4.02 -6.15 9.80
C TYR A 68 -2.99 -5.10 9.38
N CYS A 69 -2.44 -5.27 8.19
CA CYS A 69 -1.50 -4.32 7.61
C CYS A 69 -2.24 -3.45 6.60
N HIS A 70 -2.29 -2.16 6.89
CA HIS A 70 -2.93 -1.16 6.04
C HIS A 70 -1.88 -0.50 5.17
N VAL A 71 -1.97 -0.70 3.88
CA VAL A 71 -0.99 -0.16 2.92
C VAL A 71 -1.16 1.36 2.81
N VAL A 72 -0.06 2.07 2.98
CA VAL A 72 0.04 3.50 2.70
C VAL A 72 1.13 3.70 1.67
N VAL A 73 0.77 4.18 0.49
CA VAL A 73 1.73 4.43 -0.57
C VAL A 73 2.34 5.81 -0.38
N GLU A 74 3.66 5.85 -0.21
CA GLU A 74 4.39 7.08 0.09
C GLU A 74 5.13 7.59 -1.13
N THR A 75 5.05 8.90 -1.34
CA THR A 75 5.82 9.56 -2.39
C THR A 75 7.29 9.65 -1.96
N PRO A 76 8.24 9.19 -2.78
CA PRO A 76 9.65 9.24 -2.42
C PRO A 76 10.18 10.67 -2.36
N VAL A 77 11.15 10.88 -1.46
CA VAL A 77 11.82 12.17 -1.27
C VAL A 77 13.32 11.99 -1.49
N ASN A 78 14.05 13.11 -1.60
CA ASN A 78 15.51 13.13 -1.76
C ASN A 78 15.98 12.26 -2.93
N LEU A 79 15.34 12.42 -4.07
CA LEU A 79 15.63 11.64 -5.27
C LEU A 79 17.05 11.97 -5.79
N THR A 80 17.76 10.93 -6.24
CA THR A 80 18.99 11.10 -6.99
C THR A 80 18.69 11.66 -8.38
N ASP A 81 19.69 12.22 -9.06
CA ASP A 81 19.51 12.71 -10.44
C ASP A 81 19.04 11.61 -11.39
N ARG A 82 19.56 10.42 -11.22
CA ARG A 82 19.15 9.27 -12.04
C ARG A 82 17.70 8.87 -11.77
N GLN A 83 17.27 8.92 -10.51
CA GLN A 83 15.86 8.64 -10.18
C GLN A 83 14.93 9.67 -10.80
N LYS A 84 15.32 10.95 -10.78
CA LYS A 84 14.53 12.00 -11.44
C LYS A 84 14.40 11.76 -12.94
N GLU A 85 15.49 11.41 -13.62
CA GLU A 85 15.47 11.05 -15.03
C GLU A 85 14.51 9.91 -15.33
N LEU A 86 14.56 8.86 -14.51
CA LEU A 86 13.69 7.70 -14.68
C LEU A 86 12.21 8.05 -14.46
N LEU A 87 11.92 8.88 -13.48
CA LEU A 87 10.55 9.33 -13.23
C LEU A 87 10.04 10.25 -14.35
N GLU A 88 10.89 11.12 -14.88
CA GLU A 88 10.54 11.97 -16.01
C GLU A 88 10.22 11.13 -17.25
N GLU A 89 11.03 10.10 -17.50
CA GLU A 89 10.78 9.15 -18.59
C GLU A 89 9.47 8.39 -18.38
N PHE A 90 9.24 7.91 -17.17
CA PHE A 90 7.99 7.26 -16.80
C PHE A 90 6.79 8.16 -17.07
N GLU A 91 6.85 9.41 -16.66
CA GLU A 91 5.77 10.39 -16.86
C GLU A 91 5.51 10.65 -18.34
N LYS A 92 6.56 10.76 -19.15
CA LYS A 92 6.42 10.92 -20.61
C LYS A 92 5.66 9.76 -21.24
N ILE A 93 6.01 8.55 -20.86
CA ILE A 93 5.33 7.34 -21.36
C ILE A 93 3.86 7.38 -20.94
N SER A 94 3.60 7.72 -19.69
CA SER A 94 2.24 7.77 -19.13
C SER A 94 1.36 8.79 -19.83
N THR A 95 1.88 9.96 -20.16
CA THR A 95 1.12 11.01 -20.84
C THR A 95 0.79 10.64 -22.28
N GLY A 96 1.55 9.74 -22.91
CA GLY A 96 1.28 9.23 -24.25
C GLY A 96 0.21 8.16 -24.32
N LEU A 97 -0.28 7.69 -23.17
CA LEU A 97 -1.27 6.63 -23.07
C LEU A 97 -2.62 7.17 -22.60
N ASP A 98 -3.66 6.33 -22.69
CA ASP A 98 -4.95 6.68 -22.11
C ASP A 98 -4.87 6.63 -20.57
N ARG A 99 -5.96 7.03 -19.90
CA ARG A 99 -5.99 7.12 -18.44
C ARG A 99 -6.26 5.78 -17.75
N SER A 100 -6.18 4.66 -18.47
CA SER A 100 -6.41 3.34 -17.89
C SER A 100 -5.40 2.99 -16.79
N GLN A 101 -4.21 3.58 -16.84
CA GLN A 101 -3.18 3.37 -15.84
C GLN A 101 -3.46 4.10 -14.52
N THR A 102 -4.33 5.09 -14.53
CA THR A 102 -4.68 5.89 -13.36
C THR A 102 -6.20 5.96 -13.20
N PRO A 103 -6.84 4.87 -12.74
CA PRO A 103 -8.32 4.80 -12.74
C PRO A 103 -9.00 5.86 -11.86
N ARG A 104 -8.39 6.25 -10.75
CA ARG A 104 -8.93 7.33 -9.90
C ARG A 104 -8.88 8.68 -10.61
N LYS A 105 -7.79 8.97 -11.29
CA LYS A 105 -7.60 10.19 -12.05
C LYS A 105 -8.60 10.24 -13.21
N LYS A 106 -8.77 9.12 -13.91
CA LYS A 106 -9.75 8.97 -14.97
C LYS A 106 -11.16 9.22 -14.46
N SER A 107 -11.55 8.56 -13.36
CA SER A 107 -12.88 8.72 -12.76
C SER A 107 -13.13 10.16 -12.32
N PHE A 108 -12.14 10.81 -11.73
CA PHE A 108 -12.23 12.21 -11.30
C PHE A 108 -12.52 13.13 -12.49
N TRP A 109 -11.74 13.02 -13.56
CA TRP A 109 -11.90 13.89 -14.73
C TRP A 109 -13.18 13.59 -15.53
N ASP A 110 -13.62 12.34 -15.57
CA ASP A 110 -14.89 11.97 -16.17
C ASP A 110 -16.06 12.63 -15.43
N LYS A 111 -16.02 12.63 -14.10
CA LYS A 111 -17.03 13.31 -13.28
C LYS A 111 -17.00 14.82 -13.43
N VAL A 112 -15.82 15.41 -13.51
CA VAL A 112 -15.67 16.85 -13.76
C VAL A 112 -16.26 17.21 -15.11
N GLY A 113 -16.00 16.39 -16.15
CA GLY A 113 -16.59 16.59 -17.46
C GLY A 113 -18.11 16.58 -17.45
N GLU A 114 -18.72 15.68 -16.69
CA GLU A 114 -20.18 15.61 -16.54
C GLU A 114 -20.78 16.89 -15.95
N LEU A 115 -20.04 17.62 -15.13
CA LEU A 115 -20.52 18.87 -14.55
C LEU A 115 -20.63 20.00 -15.57
N PHE A 116 -19.92 19.90 -16.68
CA PHE A 116 -19.85 20.94 -17.72
C PHE A 116 -20.54 20.57 -19.02
N ASP A 117 -21.17 19.42 -19.09
CA ASP A 117 -21.93 18.97 -20.27
C ASP A 117 -23.38 19.48 -20.28
#